data_de9ed2baa28c5ed49e78bfe9e8cad1d4
#
_entry.id   de9ed2baa28c5ed49e78bfe9e8cad1d4
#
_cell.length_a   1.000
_cell.length_b   1.000
_cell.length_c   1.000
_cell.angle_alpha   90.00
_cell.angle_beta   90.00
_cell.angle_gamma   90.00
#
_symmetry.space_group_name_H-M   'P 1'
#
loop_
_entity.id
_entity.type
_entity.pdbx_description
1 polymer ?
#
loop_
_entity_poly.entity_id
_entity_poly.type
_entity_poly.pdbx_seq_one_letter_code
_entity_poly.pdbx_strand_id
1 'polypeptide(L)'
;MGMNVSMMADSTSRWAEALREISGRLAEMPADSGYPAYLGARLASFYERSGKCKLLGSPERVGSISIVGAVSPPGGDFSDPVCSATLGIVQVFWGLDKKLAQRKHFPSVNWLQSYSKYLRNLEPWYEENFPEFPPLRAQVKEILQTEDDLTEIVQLVGKDSLAESDKLILEVAKIIKDDYLAQNGFSPHDKTCPFYKMYWMMKNIVAFYKLAQKAIENSTAESKITWHKIKQFMTAATGPYDTIYKLIRMKFLLPTDGEAKLTAEYSELFDEIEKAFRELAEA
;
A
#
# COMPACT_ATOMS: atom_id res chain seq x y z
N MET A 1 17.96 -20.98 -17.29
CA MET A 1 18.10 -20.10 -18.46
C MET A 1 18.45 -18.65 -18.07
N GLY A 2 18.45 -18.28 -16.83
CA GLY A 2 18.75 -16.91 -16.36
C GLY A 2 17.58 -15.96 -16.50
N MET A 3 16.34 -16.47 -16.42
CA MET A 3 15.13 -15.67 -16.51
C MET A 3 14.54 -15.43 -15.12
N ASN A 4 13.80 -14.34 -14.98
CA ASN A 4 12.94 -14.09 -13.83
C ASN A 4 11.54 -14.57 -14.19
N VAL A 5 11.01 -15.52 -13.41
CA VAL A 5 9.71 -16.16 -13.67
C VAL A 5 8.76 -15.88 -12.51
N SER A 6 7.56 -15.45 -12.81
CA SER A 6 6.46 -15.33 -11.85
C SER A 6 5.43 -16.41 -12.11
N MET A 7 5.12 -17.21 -11.10
CA MET A 7 4.09 -18.25 -11.12
C MET A 7 2.92 -17.81 -10.23
N MET A 8 1.71 -17.85 -10.78
CA MET A 8 0.48 -17.54 -10.04
C MET A 8 -0.34 -18.81 -9.92
N ALA A 9 -0.66 -19.22 -8.69
CA ALA A 9 -1.44 -20.41 -8.38
C ALA A 9 -2.81 -20.02 -7.79
N ASP A 10 -3.87 -20.27 -8.52
CA ASP A 10 -5.26 -20.06 -8.08
C ASP A 10 -6.01 -21.41 -8.12
N SER A 11 -6.35 -22.02 -6.99
CA SER A 11 -5.99 -21.61 -5.63
C SER A 11 -5.32 -22.79 -4.90
N THR A 12 -4.43 -22.52 -3.96
CA THR A 12 -3.79 -23.56 -3.11
C THR A 12 -4.78 -24.23 -2.17
N SER A 13 -5.91 -23.58 -1.84
CA SER A 13 -7.02 -24.17 -1.07
C SER A 13 -7.60 -25.41 -1.76
N ARG A 14 -7.82 -25.36 -3.08
CA ARG A 14 -8.33 -26.48 -3.85
C ARG A 14 -7.33 -27.64 -3.93
N TRP A 15 -6.05 -27.32 -4.02
CA TRP A 15 -5.00 -28.30 -3.93
C TRP A 15 -5.00 -29.01 -2.56
N ALA A 16 -5.19 -28.27 -1.48
CA ALA A 16 -5.27 -28.83 -0.13
C ALA A 16 -6.53 -29.71 0.06
N GLU A 17 -7.68 -29.31 -0.50
CA GLU A 17 -8.87 -30.16 -0.52
C GLU A 17 -8.62 -31.49 -1.22
N ALA A 18 -7.98 -31.47 -2.38
CA ALA A 18 -7.61 -32.69 -3.11
C ALA A 18 -6.65 -33.56 -2.28
N LEU A 19 -5.68 -32.95 -1.60
CA LEU A 19 -4.78 -33.68 -0.72
C LEU A 19 -5.51 -34.36 0.46
N ARG A 20 -6.48 -33.67 1.07
CA ARG A 20 -7.35 -34.22 2.11
C ARG A 20 -8.15 -35.41 1.62
N GLU A 21 -8.72 -35.32 0.42
CA GLU A 21 -9.49 -36.40 -0.19
C GLU A 21 -8.62 -37.65 -0.47
N ILE A 22 -7.41 -37.43 -1.00
CA ILE A 22 -6.46 -38.52 -1.27
C ILE A 22 -6.05 -39.22 0.01
N SER A 23 -5.67 -38.46 1.06
CA SER A 23 -5.26 -39.03 2.35
C SER A 23 -6.40 -39.81 3.02
N GLY A 24 -7.64 -39.30 2.92
CA GLY A 24 -8.83 -40.00 3.40
C GLY A 24 -9.10 -41.35 2.66
N ARG A 25 -8.91 -41.39 1.34
CA ARG A 25 -9.01 -42.62 0.58
C ARG A 25 -7.91 -43.63 0.87
N LEU A 26 -6.74 -43.16 1.27
CA LEU A 26 -5.61 -43.98 1.71
C LEU A 26 -5.72 -44.41 3.17
N ALA A 27 -6.81 -44.05 3.85
CA ALA A 27 -7.04 -44.31 5.28
C ALA A 27 -5.91 -43.81 6.20
N GLU A 28 -5.27 -42.70 5.81
CA GLU A 28 -4.28 -42.04 6.66
C GLU A 28 -4.96 -41.38 7.86
N MET A 29 -4.28 -41.31 8.98
CA MET A 29 -4.82 -40.69 10.18
C MET A 29 -5.01 -39.18 9.98
N PRO A 30 -6.26 -38.67 10.10
CA PRO A 30 -6.52 -37.26 9.92
C PRO A 30 -6.02 -36.43 11.10
N ALA A 31 -5.52 -35.21 10.82
CA ALA A 31 -5.25 -34.17 11.79
C ALA A 31 -6.38 -33.12 11.79
N ASP A 32 -6.06 -31.86 12.05
CA ASP A 32 -7.02 -30.76 12.15
C ASP A 32 -7.89 -30.63 10.89
N SER A 33 -9.21 -30.52 11.07
CA SER A 33 -10.21 -30.36 10.01
C SER A 33 -10.16 -31.45 8.92
N GLY A 34 -9.61 -32.63 9.27
CA GLY A 34 -9.51 -33.77 8.33
C GLY A 34 -8.35 -33.69 7.34
N TYR A 35 -7.45 -32.72 7.47
CA TYR A 35 -6.23 -32.64 6.68
C TYR A 35 -5.15 -33.61 7.20
N PRO A 36 -4.26 -34.11 6.32
CA PRO A 36 -3.13 -34.92 6.77
C PRO A 36 -2.15 -34.10 7.63
N ALA A 37 -1.50 -34.73 8.59
CA ALA A 37 -0.53 -34.07 9.47
C ALA A 37 0.65 -33.41 8.72
N TYR A 38 0.96 -33.90 7.52
CA TYR A 38 2.03 -33.37 6.67
C TYR A 38 1.60 -32.19 5.76
N LEU A 39 0.39 -31.65 5.91
CA LEU A 39 -0.08 -30.51 5.10
C LEU A 39 0.91 -29.35 5.13
N GLY A 40 1.35 -28.94 6.31
CA GLY A 40 2.31 -27.84 6.47
C GLY A 40 3.63 -28.09 5.74
N ALA A 41 4.19 -29.31 5.87
CA ALA A 41 5.43 -29.68 5.19
C ALA A 41 5.28 -29.67 3.65
N ARG A 42 4.14 -30.07 3.14
CA ARG A 42 3.85 -30.05 1.69
C ARG A 42 3.71 -28.61 1.18
N LEU A 43 3.00 -27.75 1.91
CA LEU A 43 2.90 -26.33 1.59
C LEU A 43 4.27 -25.65 1.62
N ALA A 44 5.08 -25.90 2.64
CA ALA A 44 6.44 -25.38 2.75
C ALA A 44 7.29 -25.81 1.53
N SER A 45 7.27 -27.09 1.19
CA SER A 45 8.03 -27.60 0.04
C SER A 45 7.60 -26.99 -1.31
N PHE A 46 6.35 -26.54 -1.42
CA PHE A 46 5.86 -25.83 -2.59
C PHE A 46 6.39 -24.39 -2.66
N TYR A 47 6.25 -23.61 -1.59
CA TYR A 47 6.69 -22.21 -1.56
C TYR A 47 8.21 -22.06 -1.48
N GLU A 48 8.95 -22.99 -0.89
CA GLU A 48 10.42 -22.99 -0.83
C GLU A 48 11.10 -23.15 -2.19
N ARG A 49 10.36 -23.51 -3.23
CA ARG A 49 10.85 -23.50 -4.62
C ARG A 49 11.03 -22.11 -5.18
N SER A 50 10.45 -21.10 -4.55
CA SER A 50 10.69 -19.70 -4.91
C SER A 50 12.06 -19.24 -4.40
N GLY A 51 12.69 -18.37 -5.15
CA GLY A 51 13.98 -17.79 -4.76
C GLY A 51 14.81 -17.31 -5.93
N LYS A 52 15.92 -16.67 -5.60
CA LYS A 52 16.93 -16.19 -6.55
C LYS A 52 18.18 -17.06 -6.40
N CYS A 53 18.66 -17.60 -7.50
CA CYS A 53 19.83 -18.50 -7.46
C CYS A 53 20.80 -18.23 -8.63
N LYS A 54 22.06 -18.53 -8.37
CA LYS A 54 23.10 -18.62 -9.37
C LYS A 54 22.96 -19.96 -10.08
N LEU A 55 22.89 -19.92 -11.41
CA LEU A 55 22.65 -21.10 -12.23
C LEU A 55 23.95 -21.81 -12.56
N LEU A 56 23.86 -23.13 -12.72
CA LEU A 56 24.97 -23.96 -13.20
C LEU A 56 25.26 -23.67 -14.68
N GLY A 57 26.53 -23.75 -15.06
CA GLY A 57 26.98 -23.60 -16.42
C GLY A 57 27.67 -22.26 -16.71
N SER A 58 28.15 -22.13 -17.94
CA SER A 58 28.87 -20.95 -18.46
C SER A 58 28.11 -20.35 -19.65
N PRO A 59 28.01 -19.03 -19.79
CA PRO A 59 28.47 -18.01 -18.84
C PRO A 59 27.67 -18.00 -17.54
N GLU A 60 28.20 -17.36 -16.48
CA GLU A 60 27.51 -17.19 -15.21
C GLU A 60 26.19 -16.46 -15.39
N ARG A 61 25.12 -17.02 -14.84
CA ARG A 61 23.76 -16.48 -14.95
C ARG A 61 23.06 -16.57 -13.62
N VAL A 62 22.17 -15.61 -13.38
CA VAL A 62 21.29 -15.59 -12.22
C VAL A 62 19.85 -15.67 -12.72
N GLY A 63 19.04 -16.45 -12.04
CA GLY A 63 17.60 -16.54 -12.30
C GLY A 63 16.79 -16.46 -11.01
N SER A 64 15.52 -16.12 -11.14
CA SER A 64 14.62 -16.09 -9.98
C SER A 64 13.25 -16.67 -10.31
N ILE A 65 12.61 -17.25 -9.28
CA ILE A 65 11.22 -17.69 -9.32
C ILE A 65 10.48 -17.00 -8.17
N SER A 66 9.39 -16.31 -8.52
CA SER A 66 8.43 -15.75 -7.58
C SER A 66 7.14 -16.55 -7.64
N ILE A 67 6.60 -16.95 -6.49
CA ILE A 67 5.35 -17.70 -6.38
C ILE A 67 4.31 -16.83 -5.70
N VAL A 68 3.18 -16.61 -6.36
CA VAL A 68 1.98 -15.95 -5.82
C VAL A 68 0.89 -17.00 -5.71
N GLY A 69 0.55 -17.40 -4.49
CA GLY A 69 -0.51 -18.36 -4.21
C GLY A 69 -1.75 -17.67 -3.69
N ALA A 70 -2.91 -17.94 -4.31
CA ALA A 70 -4.19 -17.51 -3.78
C ALA A 70 -4.68 -18.54 -2.75
N VAL A 71 -5.14 -18.07 -1.61
CA VAL A 71 -5.76 -18.87 -0.54
C VAL A 71 -7.14 -18.28 -0.26
N SER A 72 -8.16 -19.12 -0.26
CA SER A 72 -9.55 -18.73 0.00
C SER A 72 -10.05 -19.42 1.28
N PRO A 73 -9.85 -18.82 2.46
CA PRO A 73 -10.34 -19.42 3.71
C PRO A 73 -11.87 -19.46 3.72
N PRO A 74 -12.49 -20.58 4.13
CA PRO A 74 -13.93 -20.69 4.25
C PRO A 74 -14.49 -19.64 5.21
N GLY A 75 -15.51 -18.90 4.79
CA GLY A 75 -16.12 -17.85 5.61
C GLY A 75 -15.20 -16.63 5.91
N GLY A 76 -14.01 -16.55 5.33
CA GLY A 76 -13.03 -15.51 5.62
C GLY A 76 -12.26 -15.74 6.92
N ASP A 77 -12.31 -16.94 7.48
CA ASP A 77 -11.64 -17.31 8.74
C ASP A 77 -10.18 -17.70 8.50
N PHE A 78 -9.24 -16.88 8.95
CA PHE A 78 -7.80 -17.11 8.87
C PHE A 78 -7.30 -18.21 9.82
N SER A 79 -8.14 -18.73 10.72
CA SER A 79 -7.80 -19.86 11.59
C SER A 79 -7.88 -21.20 10.86
N ASP A 80 -8.42 -21.24 9.63
CA ASP A 80 -8.40 -22.44 8.77
C ASP A 80 -6.96 -23.00 8.65
N PRO A 81 -6.78 -24.33 8.79
CA PRO A 81 -5.45 -24.95 8.80
C PRO A 81 -4.59 -24.64 7.57
N VAL A 82 -5.20 -24.55 6.39
CA VAL A 82 -4.48 -24.23 5.14
C VAL A 82 -3.98 -22.77 5.17
N CYS A 83 -4.85 -21.86 5.61
CA CYS A 83 -4.53 -20.44 5.69
C CYS A 83 -3.45 -20.19 6.75
N SER A 84 -3.64 -20.72 7.96
CA SER A 84 -2.70 -20.59 9.06
C SER A 84 -1.32 -21.15 8.73
N ALA A 85 -1.26 -22.35 8.13
CA ALA A 85 0.00 -22.93 7.68
C ALA A 85 0.69 -22.08 6.60
N THR A 86 -0.09 -21.58 5.64
CA THR A 86 0.44 -20.72 4.55
C THR A 86 1.01 -19.41 5.11
N LEU A 87 0.31 -18.73 6.01
CA LEU A 87 0.78 -17.49 6.63
C LEU A 87 2.07 -17.70 7.45
N GLY A 88 2.26 -18.86 8.04
CA GLY A 88 3.51 -19.23 8.73
C GLY A 88 4.72 -19.40 7.79
N ILE A 89 4.48 -19.74 6.52
CA ILE A 89 5.52 -20.07 5.55
C ILE A 89 5.88 -18.87 4.68
N VAL A 90 4.88 -18.12 4.19
CA VAL A 90 5.09 -17.05 3.21
C VAL A 90 5.77 -15.82 3.81
N GLN A 91 6.56 -15.12 2.98
CA GLN A 91 7.26 -13.90 3.39
C GLN A 91 6.43 -12.64 3.14
N VAL A 92 5.47 -12.69 2.24
CA VAL A 92 4.58 -11.57 1.87
C VAL A 92 3.14 -12.04 1.94
N PHE A 93 2.29 -11.21 2.52
CA PHE A 93 0.85 -11.44 2.60
C PHE A 93 0.08 -10.23 2.07
N TRP A 94 -0.80 -10.46 1.14
CA TRP A 94 -1.78 -9.50 0.64
C TRP A 94 -3.18 -9.91 1.13
N GLY A 95 -3.64 -9.27 2.18
CA GLY A 95 -4.97 -9.50 2.73
C GLY A 95 -6.02 -8.83 1.86
N LEU A 96 -6.89 -9.59 1.20
CA LEU A 96 -7.99 -9.05 0.42
C LEU A 96 -9.18 -8.74 1.34
N ASP A 97 -9.73 -7.54 1.22
CA ASP A 97 -10.86 -7.06 2.03
C ASP A 97 -12.12 -6.91 1.19
N LYS A 98 -13.18 -7.62 1.62
CA LYS A 98 -14.48 -7.59 0.96
C LYS A 98 -15.13 -6.19 1.03
N LYS A 99 -14.93 -5.45 2.13
CA LYS A 99 -15.51 -4.10 2.29
C LYS A 99 -14.89 -3.12 1.30
N LEU A 100 -13.57 -3.22 1.04
CA LEU A 100 -12.90 -2.43 0.01
C LEU A 100 -13.44 -2.73 -1.38
N ALA A 101 -13.60 -4.02 -1.73
CA ALA A 101 -14.18 -4.43 -3.00
C ALA A 101 -15.62 -3.92 -3.19
N GLN A 102 -16.45 -3.97 -2.15
CA GLN A 102 -17.81 -3.43 -2.17
C GLN A 102 -17.86 -1.91 -2.41
N ARG A 103 -16.86 -1.16 -1.91
CA ARG A 103 -16.68 0.27 -2.18
C ARG A 103 -16.07 0.56 -3.54
N LYS A 104 -15.78 -0.46 -4.36
CA LYS A 104 -15.09 -0.35 -5.64
C LYS A 104 -13.67 0.21 -5.53
N HIS A 105 -13.02 -0.01 -4.38
CA HIS A 105 -11.60 0.30 -4.19
C HIS A 105 -10.77 -0.89 -4.66
N PHE A 106 -9.97 -0.71 -5.69
CA PHE A 106 -9.10 -1.74 -6.28
C PHE A 106 -7.65 -1.24 -6.41
N PRO A 107 -6.65 -2.11 -6.20
CA PRO A 107 -6.76 -3.46 -5.64
C PRO A 107 -7.33 -3.45 -4.22
N SER A 108 -8.18 -4.44 -3.89
CA SER A 108 -8.87 -4.52 -2.58
C SER A 108 -7.95 -5.08 -1.50
N VAL A 109 -6.70 -4.64 -1.46
CA VAL A 109 -5.69 -5.07 -0.50
C VAL A 109 -5.79 -4.24 0.76
N ASN A 110 -6.00 -4.90 1.90
CA ASN A 110 -6.04 -4.24 3.21
C ASN A 110 -4.60 -3.85 3.61
N TRP A 111 -4.34 -2.56 3.68
CA TRP A 111 -3.02 -2.00 3.99
C TRP A 111 -2.58 -2.15 5.44
N LEU A 112 -3.52 -2.39 6.37
CA LEU A 112 -3.22 -2.61 7.79
C LEU A 112 -2.83 -4.06 8.09
N GLN A 113 -3.49 -5.01 7.40
CA GLN A 113 -3.26 -6.45 7.60
C GLN A 113 -2.14 -7.01 6.72
N SER A 114 -1.91 -6.39 5.56
CA SER A 114 -0.90 -6.84 4.61
C SER A 114 0.51 -6.52 5.09
N TYR A 115 1.46 -7.42 4.81
CA TYR A 115 2.86 -7.23 5.21
C TYR A 115 3.84 -7.84 4.21
N SER A 116 5.09 -7.38 4.30
CA SER A 116 6.25 -7.99 3.64
C SER A 116 7.40 -8.08 4.62
N LYS A 117 8.01 -9.27 4.73
CA LYS A 117 9.23 -9.50 5.51
C LYS A 117 10.50 -9.15 4.73
N TYR A 118 10.39 -8.83 3.45
CA TYR A 118 11.52 -8.46 2.59
C TYR A 118 12.02 -7.01 2.78
N LEU A 119 11.44 -6.24 3.67
CA LEU A 119 11.78 -4.83 3.82
C LEU A 119 13.27 -4.61 4.07
N ARG A 120 13.88 -5.38 4.99
CA ARG A 120 15.32 -5.32 5.29
C ARG A 120 16.19 -5.70 4.09
N ASN A 121 15.76 -6.67 3.29
CA ASN A 121 16.50 -7.14 2.13
C ASN A 121 16.47 -6.13 0.97
N LEU A 122 15.44 -5.28 0.93
CA LEU A 122 15.26 -4.24 -0.08
C LEU A 122 15.88 -2.89 0.33
N GLU A 123 16.18 -2.72 1.62
CA GLU A 123 16.72 -1.48 2.18
C GLU A 123 17.97 -0.96 1.45
N PRO A 124 18.99 -1.79 1.13
CA PRO A 124 20.17 -1.32 0.38
C PRO A 124 19.82 -0.76 -1.01
N TRP A 125 18.84 -1.36 -1.69
CA TRP A 125 18.38 -0.87 -2.98
C TRP A 125 17.64 0.46 -2.86
N TYR A 126 16.84 0.65 -1.81
CA TYR A 126 16.18 1.93 -1.56
C TYR A 126 17.18 3.03 -1.19
N GLU A 127 18.18 2.71 -0.37
CA GLU A 127 19.23 3.67 0.01
C GLU A 127 20.01 4.18 -1.19
N GLU A 128 20.27 3.31 -2.17
CA GLU A 128 20.99 3.67 -3.39
C GLU A 128 20.13 4.49 -4.37
N ASN A 129 18.85 4.12 -4.56
CA ASN A 129 18.01 4.68 -5.62
C ASN A 129 16.99 5.72 -5.11
N PHE A 130 16.42 5.52 -3.92
CA PHE A 130 15.34 6.34 -3.34
C PHE A 130 15.45 6.41 -1.81
N PRO A 131 16.47 7.08 -1.26
CA PRO A 131 16.76 7.07 0.18
C PRO A 131 15.62 7.63 1.05
N GLU A 132 14.80 8.52 0.52
CA GLU A 132 13.66 9.09 1.24
C GLU A 132 12.43 8.17 1.26
N PHE A 133 12.39 7.12 0.43
CA PHE A 133 11.20 6.26 0.30
C PHE A 133 10.86 5.47 1.57
N PRO A 134 11.80 4.83 2.28
CA PRO A 134 11.48 4.10 3.51
C PRO A 134 10.82 4.95 4.61
N PRO A 135 11.34 6.15 4.96
CA PRO A 135 10.68 7.02 5.93
C PRO A 135 9.33 7.56 5.44
N LEU A 136 9.18 7.87 4.14
CA LEU A 136 7.88 8.29 3.58
C LEU A 136 6.83 7.19 3.71
N ARG A 137 7.20 5.94 3.38
CA ARG A 137 6.31 4.78 3.54
C ARG A 137 5.90 4.57 5.00
N ALA A 138 6.83 4.72 5.95
CA ALA A 138 6.53 4.59 7.37
C ALA A 138 5.50 5.63 7.81
N GLN A 139 5.64 6.88 7.38
CA GLN A 139 4.70 7.95 7.67
C GLN A 139 3.31 7.73 7.06
N VAL A 140 3.24 7.28 5.81
CA VAL A 140 1.95 6.92 5.19
C VAL A 140 1.25 5.81 5.95
N LYS A 141 2.01 4.79 6.41
CA LYS A 141 1.45 3.72 7.23
C LYS A 141 0.92 4.24 8.57
N GLU A 142 1.64 5.15 9.22
CA GLU A 142 1.24 5.79 10.47
C GLU A 142 -0.04 6.61 10.29
N ILE A 143 -0.13 7.43 9.24
CA ILE A 143 -1.34 8.20 8.90
C ILE A 143 -2.55 7.28 8.72
N LEU A 144 -2.39 6.18 7.98
CA LEU A 144 -3.48 5.24 7.73
C LEU A 144 -3.89 4.47 8.99
N GLN A 145 -2.95 4.14 9.89
CA GLN A 145 -3.25 3.51 11.17
C GLN A 145 -4.02 4.49 12.08
N THR A 146 -3.54 5.71 12.22
CA THR A 146 -4.20 6.74 13.03
C THR A 146 -5.60 7.05 12.50
N GLU A 147 -5.79 7.06 11.19
CA GLU A 147 -7.11 7.28 10.60
C GLU A 147 -8.08 6.14 10.89
N ASP A 148 -7.62 4.90 10.97
CA ASP A 148 -8.46 3.77 11.35
C ASP A 148 -8.94 3.92 12.80
N ASP A 149 -8.04 4.25 13.72
CA ASP A 149 -8.34 4.53 15.12
C ASP A 149 -9.32 5.73 15.26
N LEU A 150 -9.09 6.81 14.51
CA LEU A 150 -9.95 7.99 14.50
C LEU A 150 -11.34 7.70 13.91
N THR A 151 -11.43 6.79 12.96
CA THR A 151 -12.73 6.44 12.33
C THR A 151 -13.70 5.83 13.34
N GLU A 152 -13.21 5.03 14.30
CA GLU A 152 -14.02 4.52 15.39
C GLU A 152 -14.53 5.65 16.30
N ILE A 153 -13.66 6.61 16.63
CA ILE A 153 -14.02 7.78 17.44
C ILE A 153 -15.07 8.65 16.72
N VAL A 154 -14.88 8.88 15.42
CA VAL A 154 -15.84 9.66 14.60
C VAL A 154 -17.24 9.06 14.60
N GLN A 155 -17.35 7.74 14.61
CA GLN A 155 -18.66 7.07 14.68
C GLN A 155 -19.39 7.32 16.01
N LEU A 156 -18.65 7.60 17.08
CA LEU A 156 -19.21 7.82 18.41
C LEU A 156 -19.54 9.30 18.68
N VAL A 157 -18.63 10.21 18.32
CA VAL A 157 -18.74 11.64 18.73
C VAL A 157 -18.97 12.60 17.57
N GLY A 158 -18.88 12.13 16.33
CA GLY A 158 -19.02 12.94 15.12
C GLY A 158 -17.72 13.65 14.72
N LYS A 159 -17.64 14.04 13.43
CA LYS A 159 -16.42 14.64 12.83
C LYS A 159 -16.14 16.06 13.34
N ASP A 160 -17.16 16.81 13.71
CA ASP A 160 -17.04 18.23 14.08
C ASP A 160 -16.35 18.44 15.42
N SER A 161 -16.42 17.45 16.31
CA SER A 161 -15.81 17.49 17.65
C SER A 161 -14.32 17.11 17.67
N LEU A 162 -13.75 16.71 16.56
CA LEU A 162 -12.34 16.37 16.46
C LEU A 162 -11.43 17.60 16.51
N ALA A 163 -10.21 17.39 16.99
CA ALA A 163 -9.13 18.38 16.87
C ALA A 163 -8.79 18.66 15.40
N GLU A 164 -8.24 19.84 15.12
CA GLU A 164 -7.89 20.21 13.73
C GLU A 164 -6.80 19.32 13.14
N SER A 165 -5.86 18.83 13.96
CA SER A 165 -4.87 17.80 13.58
C SER A 165 -5.51 16.51 13.12
N ASP A 166 -6.55 16.06 13.83
CA ASP A 166 -7.24 14.81 13.51
C ASP A 166 -8.09 14.93 12.24
N LYS A 167 -8.73 16.10 12.05
CA LYS A 167 -9.42 16.41 10.79
C LYS A 167 -8.47 16.39 9.59
N LEU A 168 -7.25 16.93 9.75
CA LEU A 168 -6.21 16.88 8.72
C LEU A 168 -5.84 15.43 8.39
N ILE A 169 -5.61 14.58 9.40
CA ILE A 169 -5.26 13.18 9.21
C ILE A 169 -6.34 12.45 8.40
N LEU A 170 -7.62 12.64 8.74
CA LEU A 170 -8.73 12.03 8.01
C LEU A 170 -8.77 12.45 6.53
N GLU A 171 -8.52 13.72 6.23
CA GLU A 171 -8.57 14.23 4.86
C GLU A 171 -7.35 13.78 4.04
N VAL A 172 -6.15 13.79 4.62
CA VAL A 172 -4.94 13.28 3.95
C VAL A 172 -5.02 11.77 3.75
N ALA A 173 -5.50 11.03 4.73
CA ALA A 173 -5.72 9.58 4.58
C ALA A 173 -6.73 9.27 3.46
N LYS A 174 -7.74 10.13 3.26
CA LYS A 174 -8.66 10.01 2.14
C LYS A 174 -7.93 10.17 0.79
N ILE A 175 -7.08 11.18 0.65
CA ILE A 175 -6.25 11.37 -0.57
C ILE A 175 -5.37 10.14 -0.80
N ILE A 176 -4.73 9.61 0.25
CA ILE A 176 -3.89 8.40 0.13
C ILE A 176 -4.73 7.22 -0.35
N LYS A 177 -5.91 7.01 0.21
CA LYS A 177 -6.78 5.87 -0.16
C LYS A 177 -7.32 5.99 -1.57
N ASP A 178 -7.90 7.13 -1.93
CA ASP A 178 -8.67 7.32 -3.16
C ASP A 178 -7.76 7.64 -4.36
N ASP A 179 -6.69 8.41 -4.13
CA ASP A 179 -5.86 8.97 -5.21
C ASP A 179 -4.47 8.36 -5.33
N TYR A 180 -4.01 7.61 -4.31
CA TYR A 180 -2.72 6.92 -4.34
C TYR A 180 -2.86 5.40 -4.34
N LEU A 181 -3.59 4.81 -3.38
CA LEU A 181 -3.74 3.35 -3.27
C LEU A 181 -4.76 2.76 -4.24
N ALA A 182 -5.87 3.46 -4.49
CA ALA A 182 -6.85 3.01 -5.48
C ALA A 182 -6.29 3.14 -6.90
N GLN A 183 -6.28 2.05 -7.65
CA GLN A 183 -5.75 1.99 -9.01
C GLN A 183 -6.73 1.28 -9.94
N ASN A 184 -6.74 1.71 -11.21
CA ASN A 184 -7.51 1.07 -12.26
C ASN A 184 -6.58 0.56 -13.35
N GLY A 185 -6.34 -0.76 -13.36
CA GLY A 185 -5.45 -1.41 -14.33
C GLY A 185 -5.88 -1.31 -15.79
N PHE A 186 -7.10 -0.81 -16.07
CA PHE A 186 -7.58 -0.54 -17.44
C PHE A 186 -7.28 0.88 -17.90
N SER A 187 -6.88 1.77 -16.98
CA SER A 187 -6.55 3.16 -17.30
C SER A 187 -5.09 3.28 -17.76
N PRO A 188 -4.80 4.12 -18.77
CA PRO A 188 -3.41 4.32 -19.23
C PRO A 188 -2.45 4.82 -18.14
N HIS A 189 -2.96 5.62 -17.21
CA HIS A 189 -2.16 6.20 -16.12
C HIS A 189 -1.85 5.23 -14.97
N ASP A 190 -2.67 4.18 -14.79
CA ASP A 190 -2.50 3.18 -13.71
C ASP A 190 -2.05 1.81 -14.22
N LYS A 191 -2.24 1.50 -15.51
CA LYS A 191 -1.85 0.21 -16.12
C LYS A 191 -0.38 -0.12 -15.87
N THR A 192 0.48 0.89 -15.88
CA THR A 192 1.88 0.79 -15.52
C THR A 192 2.21 1.95 -14.60
N CYS A 193 2.56 1.66 -13.35
CA CYS A 193 2.98 2.68 -12.38
C CYS A 193 4.46 2.47 -12.07
N PRO A 194 5.38 3.21 -12.73
CA PRO A 194 6.80 3.11 -12.45
C PRO A 194 7.12 3.61 -11.04
N PHE A 195 8.22 3.11 -10.47
CA PHE A 195 8.58 3.41 -9.10
C PHE A 195 8.79 4.91 -8.83
N TYR A 196 9.40 5.64 -9.77
CA TYR A 196 9.59 7.09 -9.66
C TYR A 196 8.26 7.86 -9.54
N LYS A 197 7.22 7.43 -10.27
CA LYS A 197 5.88 8.02 -10.16
C LYS A 197 5.30 7.81 -8.77
N MET A 198 5.32 6.56 -8.29
CA MET A 198 4.83 6.19 -6.95
C MET A 198 5.59 6.96 -5.85
N TYR A 199 6.90 7.07 -5.96
CA TYR A 199 7.75 7.81 -5.02
C TYR A 199 7.37 9.29 -4.95
N TRP A 200 7.28 9.98 -6.09
CA TRP A 200 6.95 11.39 -6.13
C TRP A 200 5.54 11.71 -5.65
N MET A 201 4.57 10.89 -6.01
CA MET A 201 3.21 11.04 -5.49
C MET A 201 3.17 10.95 -3.97
N MET A 202 3.85 9.96 -3.40
CA MET A 202 3.96 9.79 -1.94
C MET A 202 4.68 10.99 -1.31
N LYS A 203 5.78 11.44 -1.90
CA LYS A 203 6.56 12.58 -1.41
C LYS A 203 5.72 13.86 -1.34
N ASN A 204 4.95 14.17 -2.38
CA ASN A 204 4.09 15.35 -2.41
C ASN A 204 2.96 15.28 -1.37
N ILE A 205 2.30 14.13 -1.21
CA ILE A 205 1.24 13.96 -0.20
C ILE A 205 1.81 14.10 1.22
N VAL A 206 2.95 13.49 1.50
CA VAL A 206 3.57 13.57 2.84
C VAL A 206 4.12 14.98 3.11
N ALA A 207 4.67 15.66 2.11
CA ALA A 207 5.09 17.06 2.25
C ALA A 207 3.92 17.98 2.59
N PHE A 208 2.81 17.84 1.86
CA PHE A 208 1.58 18.56 2.17
C PHE A 208 1.10 18.31 3.60
N TYR A 209 1.07 17.04 4.03
CA TYR A 209 0.68 16.68 5.39
C TYR A 209 1.55 17.34 6.45
N LYS A 210 2.90 17.25 6.32
CA LYS A 210 3.83 17.83 7.28
C LYS A 210 3.71 19.35 7.38
N LEU A 211 3.57 20.02 6.26
CA LEU A 211 3.45 21.46 6.23
C LEU A 211 2.10 21.91 6.82
N ALA A 212 1.02 21.20 6.53
CA ALA A 212 -0.29 21.46 7.11
C ALA A 212 -0.30 21.22 8.63
N GLN A 213 0.32 20.14 9.10
CA GLN A 213 0.48 19.86 10.52
C GLN A 213 1.26 20.97 11.22
N LYS A 214 2.41 21.37 10.67
CA LYS A 214 3.20 22.49 11.18
C LYS A 214 2.41 23.80 11.24
N ALA A 215 1.62 24.10 10.22
CA ALA A 215 0.79 25.29 10.18
C ALA A 215 -0.27 25.30 11.29
N ILE A 216 -0.90 24.14 11.55
CA ILE A 216 -1.88 24.00 12.63
C ILE A 216 -1.20 24.11 14.01
N GLU A 217 -0.07 23.44 14.22
CA GLU A 217 0.68 23.44 15.50
C GLU A 217 1.24 24.81 15.85
N ASN A 218 1.74 25.55 14.87
CA ASN A 218 2.32 26.89 15.08
C ASN A 218 1.25 27.99 15.14
N SER A 219 -0.04 27.66 15.02
CA SER A 219 -1.11 28.64 15.09
C SER A 219 -1.23 29.24 16.50
N THR A 220 -1.27 30.58 16.56
CA THR A 220 -1.51 31.31 17.83
C THR A 220 -3.00 31.47 18.12
N ALA A 221 -3.35 31.88 19.35
CA ALA A 221 -4.75 32.12 19.70
C ALA A 221 -5.39 33.25 18.84
N GLU A 222 -4.57 34.20 18.37
CA GLU A 222 -5.01 35.33 17.56
C GLU A 222 -5.12 34.99 16.05
N SER A 223 -4.27 34.07 15.56
CA SER A 223 -4.29 33.60 14.15
C SER A 223 -4.45 32.08 14.08
N LYS A 224 -5.62 31.60 14.48
CA LYS A 224 -5.90 30.16 14.46
C LYS A 224 -6.01 29.64 13.02
N ILE A 225 -5.08 28.76 12.64
CA ILE A 225 -5.11 28.05 11.36
C ILE A 225 -5.88 26.74 11.57
N THR A 226 -7.01 26.61 10.87
CA THR A 226 -7.84 25.41 10.89
C THR A 226 -7.70 24.68 9.56
N TRP A 227 -8.05 23.40 9.54
CA TRP A 227 -8.13 22.65 8.28
C TRP A 227 -9.02 23.35 7.24
N HIS A 228 -10.12 23.93 7.68
CA HIS A 228 -11.01 24.68 6.78
C HIS A 228 -10.29 25.87 6.12
N LYS A 229 -9.51 26.65 6.87
CA LYS A 229 -8.72 27.78 6.35
C LYS A 229 -7.67 27.28 5.33
N ILE A 230 -6.96 26.18 5.65
CA ILE A 230 -6.01 25.55 4.72
C ILE A 230 -6.70 25.15 3.42
N LYS A 231 -7.80 24.42 3.52
CA LYS A 231 -8.57 23.98 2.37
C LYS A 231 -9.05 25.14 1.51
N GLN A 232 -9.57 26.19 2.13
CA GLN A 232 -10.03 27.39 1.43
C GLN A 232 -8.89 28.08 0.69
N PHE A 233 -7.72 28.22 1.31
CA PHE A 233 -6.55 28.86 0.70
C PHE A 233 -5.94 28.04 -0.44
N MET A 234 -5.97 26.70 -0.33
CA MET A 234 -5.39 25.75 -1.28
C MET A 234 -6.35 25.26 -2.37
N THR A 235 -7.50 25.91 -2.53
CA THR A 235 -8.51 25.58 -3.57
C THR A 235 -8.78 26.79 -4.43
N ALA A 236 -8.58 26.68 -5.76
CA ALA A 236 -8.70 27.80 -6.71
C ALA A 236 -10.04 28.53 -6.70
N ALA A 237 -11.12 27.85 -6.30
CA ALA A 237 -12.46 28.49 -6.20
C ALA A 237 -12.59 29.48 -5.03
N THR A 238 -11.73 29.37 -4.01
CA THR A 238 -11.86 30.10 -2.74
C THR A 238 -10.58 30.79 -2.29
N GLY A 239 -9.43 30.46 -2.88
CA GLY A 239 -8.11 30.95 -2.53
C GLY A 239 -7.18 31.16 -3.72
N PRO A 240 -5.94 31.59 -3.46
CA PRO A 240 -4.96 31.89 -4.50
C PRO A 240 -4.30 30.67 -5.15
N TYR A 241 -4.45 29.49 -4.56
CA TYR A 241 -3.79 28.26 -4.98
C TYR A 241 -4.81 27.18 -5.37
N ASP A 242 -4.37 26.21 -6.17
CA ASP A 242 -5.14 25.01 -6.55
C ASP A 242 -4.39 23.71 -6.17
N THR A 243 -3.65 23.77 -5.11
CA THR A 243 -2.71 22.73 -4.67
C THR A 243 -3.39 21.39 -4.36
N ILE A 244 -4.56 21.43 -3.69
CA ILE A 244 -5.32 20.20 -3.38
C ILE A 244 -5.78 19.49 -4.64
N TYR A 245 -6.27 20.23 -5.63
CA TYR A 245 -6.70 19.66 -6.89
C TYR A 245 -5.51 19.10 -7.70
N LYS A 246 -4.37 19.77 -7.67
CA LYS A 246 -3.14 19.29 -8.31
C LYS A 246 -2.61 18.02 -7.65
N LEU A 247 -2.69 17.90 -6.31
CA LEU A 247 -2.36 16.67 -5.59
C LEU A 247 -3.22 15.49 -6.05
N ILE A 248 -4.51 15.70 -6.22
CA ILE A 248 -5.42 14.66 -6.73
C ILE A 248 -5.11 14.33 -8.19
N ARG A 249 -4.84 15.35 -9.02
CA ARG A 249 -4.59 15.19 -10.45
C ARG A 249 -3.25 14.55 -10.79
N MET A 250 -2.25 14.59 -9.92
CA MET A 250 -0.93 14.00 -10.20
C MET A 250 -1.00 12.50 -10.52
N LYS A 251 -2.05 11.78 -10.06
CA LYS A 251 -2.32 10.39 -10.41
C LYS A 251 -2.49 10.18 -11.92
N PHE A 252 -3.12 11.13 -12.61
CA PHE A 252 -3.49 11.02 -14.03
C PHE A 252 -2.35 11.33 -14.99
N LEU A 253 -1.18 11.71 -14.51
CA LEU A 253 0.01 11.89 -15.34
C LEU A 253 0.40 10.56 -15.99
N LEU A 254 0.64 10.57 -17.29
CA LEU A 254 0.88 9.37 -18.08
C LEU A 254 2.35 8.97 -18.01
N PRO A 255 2.69 7.74 -17.60
CA PRO A 255 4.07 7.25 -17.60
C PRO A 255 4.73 7.25 -19.00
N THR A 256 3.92 7.21 -20.05
CA THR A 256 4.39 7.29 -21.45
C THR A 256 5.03 8.62 -21.82
N ASP A 257 4.77 9.67 -21.04
CA ASP A 257 5.34 11.01 -21.27
C ASP A 257 6.84 11.08 -20.88
N GLY A 258 7.35 10.06 -20.21
CA GLY A 258 8.75 9.91 -19.83
C GLY A 258 9.06 10.39 -18.42
N GLU A 259 10.08 9.76 -17.79
CA GLU A 259 10.48 9.99 -16.41
C GLU A 259 10.90 11.44 -16.15
N ALA A 260 11.70 12.03 -17.04
CA ALA A 260 12.22 13.39 -16.86
C ALA A 260 11.10 14.44 -16.82
N LYS A 261 10.08 14.31 -17.68
CA LYS A 261 8.94 15.23 -17.72
C LYS A 261 8.09 15.10 -16.46
N LEU A 262 7.73 13.86 -16.06
CA LEU A 262 6.92 13.63 -14.89
C LEU A 262 7.63 14.09 -13.61
N THR A 263 8.93 13.81 -13.49
CA THR A 263 9.72 14.26 -12.35
C THR A 263 9.74 15.78 -12.23
N ALA A 264 9.85 16.50 -13.35
CA ALA A 264 9.80 17.95 -13.37
C ALA A 264 8.42 18.48 -12.90
N GLU A 265 7.32 17.91 -13.41
CA GLU A 265 5.96 18.31 -12.99
C GLU A 265 5.69 18.02 -11.50
N TYR A 266 6.16 16.88 -10.98
CA TYR A 266 6.04 16.56 -9.55
C TYR A 266 6.91 17.47 -8.67
N SER A 267 8.11 17.83 -9.12
CA SER A 267 8.99 18.76 -8.41
C SER A 267 8.40 20.16 -8.38
N GLU A 268 7.84 20.63 -9.48
CA GLU A 268 7.13 21.92 -9.54
C GLU A 268 5.95 21.96 -8.56
N LEU A 269 5.17 20.88 -8.49
CA LEU A 269 4.11 20.79 -7.50
C LEU A 269 4.63 20.81 -6.07
N PHE A 270 5.77 20.15 -5.79
CA PHE A 270 6.41 20.17 -4.48
C PHE A 270 6.78 21.61 -4.06
N ASP A 271 7.42 22.35 -4.97
CA ASP A 271 7.83 23.75 -4.72
C ASP A 271 6.60 24.65 -4.54
N GLU A 272 5.52 24.41 -5.29
CA GLU A 272 4.25 25.13 -5.13
C GLU A 272 3.60 24.86 -3.76
N ILE A 273 3.64 23.61 -3.28
CA ILE A 273 3.14 23.24 -1.96
C ILE A 273 3.90 24.03 -0.88
N GLU A 274 5.24 24.03 -0.94
CA GLU A 274 6.06 24.78 0.02
C GLU A 274 5.80 26.28 -0.02
N LYS A 275 5.67 26.85 -1.22
CA LYS A 275 5.36 28.26 -1.42
C LYS A 275 4.01 28.63 -0.82
N ALA A 276 2.97 27.82 -1.13
CA ALA A 276 1.61 28.05 -0.66
C ALA A 276 1.52 28.06 0.88
N PHE A 277 2.24 27.14 1.55
CA PHE A 277 2.26 27.13 3.01
C PHE A 277 3.07 28.28 3.62
N ARG A 278 4.11 28.76 2.96
CA ARG A 278 4.81 29.99 3.39
C ARG A 278 3.89 31.21 3.36
N GLU A 279 3.18 31.41 2.25
CA GLU A 279 2.24 32.52 2.10
C GLU A 279 1.02 32.40 3.05
N LEU A 280 0.56 31.17 3.32
CA LEU A 280 -0.49 30.93 4.32
C LEU A 280 -0.06 31.33 5.74
N ALA A 281 1.22 31.18 6.06
CA ALA A 281 1.76 31.56 7.37
C ALA A 281 1.91 33.08 7.53
N GLU A 282 2.01 33.83 6.43
CA GLU A 282 2.10 35.29 6.39
C GLU A 282 0.72 35.98 6.33
N ALA A 283 -0.35 35.23 5.98
CA ALA A 283 -1.73 35.72 5.83
C ALA A 283 -2.58 35.50 7.10
#